data_06c52bc8f6133eb06b25b4907c345b00
#
_entry.id   06c52bc8f6133eb06b25b4907c345b00
#
_cell.length_a   1.000
_cell.length_b   1.000
_cell.length_c   1.000
_cell.angle_alpha   90.00
_cell.angle_beta   90.00
_cell.angle_gamma   90.00
#
_symmetry.space_group_name_H-M   'P 1'
#
loop_
_entity.id
_entity.type
_entity.pdbx_description
1 polymer ?
#
loop_
_entity_poly.entity_id
_entity_poly.type
_entity_poly.pdbx_seq_one_letter_code
_entity_poly.pdbx_strand_id
1 'polypeptide(L)'
;MKKPETALKSNGAHTVAGKIFSRWETFLVLIFLTVNIININLSPYYLNYNNLMDAMINFMDKGLMVYGTMMVLVLGEIDISIASIITLSACVAGWCGEQGLPFAACVCVALLVGALCGAFNGMLLVKFPELNSTIVTLGTQILFRGIAYMLLEDQSLKTYAKQLSHLAWGKILGLPVILFSFIVLTVIFGFLIHRTTFGRRLFATGTNRTA
;
A
#
# COMPACT_ATOMS: atom_id res chain seq x y z
N MET A 1 25.27 5.08 67.16
CA MET A 1 25.06 3.66 66.74
C MET A 1 24.93 3.60 65.20
N LYS A 2 25.70 2.74 64.61
CA LYS A 2 26.03 2.65 63.18
C LYS A 2 24.82 2.37 62.27
N LYS A 3 24.76 3.09 61.12
CA LYS A 3 24.03 2.67 59.89
C LYS A 3 24.66 1.39 59.35
N PRO A 4 23.88 0.49 58.80
CA PRO A 4 24.42 -0.49 57.85
C PRO A 4 24.26 -0.03 56.40
N GLU A 5 25.30 -0.31 55.66
CA GLU A 5 25.68 -0.02 54.30
C GLU A 5 24.71 -0.57 53.24
N THR A 6 24.49 0.28 52.26
CA THR A 6 24.52 0.01 50.82
C THR A 6 24.58 -1.45 50.40
N ALA A 7 23.43 -1.97 49.97
CA ALA A 7 23.36 -3.04 49.02
C ALA A 7 23.60 -2.48 47.62
N LEU A 8 24.76 -2.74 47.07
CA LEU A 8 25.12 -2.54 45.67
C LEU A 8 24.10 -3.28 44.78
N LYS A 9 23.24 -2.51 44.13
CA LYS A 9 22.46 -3.00 42.97
C LYS A 9 23.48 -3.37 41.89
N SER A 10 23.71 -4.66 41.73
CA SER A 10 24.32 -5.24 40.56
C SER A 10 23.53 -4.75 39.33
N ASN A 11 24.05 -3.74 38.65
CA ASN A 11 23.65 -3.39 37.32
C ASN A 11 24.02 -4.57 36.40
N GLY A 12 23.12 -5.54 36.30
CA GLY A 12 23.20 -6.55 35.27
C GLY A 12 23.28 -5.82 33.94
N ALA A 13 24.39 -5.93 33.28
CA ALA A 13 24.60 -5.54 31.92
C ALA A 13 23.54 -6.27 31.08
N HIS A 14 22.40 -5.62 30.88
CA HIS A 14 21.43 -6.02 29.85
C HIS A 14 22.17 -5.89 28.52
N THR A 15 22.79 -6.98 28.09
CA THR A 15 23.47 -7.07 26.80
C THR A 15 22.48 -6.56 25.72
N VAL A 16 23.01 -5.74 24.82
CA VAL A 16 22.21 -5.18 23.69
C VAL A 16 21.44 -6.30 22.98
N ALA A 17 22.03 -7.50 22.90
CA ALA A 17 21.38 -8.71 22.44
C ALA A 17 20.09 -9.06 23.21
N GLY A 18 20.05 -8.98 24.53
CA GLY A 18 18.86 -9.28 25.32
C GLY A 18 17.71 -8.29 25.07
N LYS A 19 18.04 -7.02 24.81
CA LYS A 19 17.02 -6.00 24.42
C LYS A 19 16.50 -6.20 23.00
N ILE A 20 17.30 -6.74 22.09
CA ILE A 20 16.88 -7.07 20.73
C ILE A 20 15.94 -8.28 20.76
N PHE A 21 16.28 -9.33 21.49
CA PHE A 21 15.47 -10.54 21.59
C PHE A 21 14.14 -10.37 22.36
N SER A 22 13.98 -9.33 23.16
CA SER A 22 12.73 -9.06 23.88
C SER A 22 11.72 -8.23 23.07
N ARG A 23 12.07 -7.80 21.85
CA ARG A 23 11.18 -7.06 20.97
C ARG A 23 10.34 -7.99 20.11
N TRP A 24 9.07 -7.70 20.01
CA TRP A 24 8.14 -8.48 19.18
C TRP A 24 8.55 -8.50 17.70
N GLU A 25 9.21 -7.44 17.23
CA GLU A 25 9.77 -7.36 15.87
C GLU A 25 10.81 -8.44 15.59
N THR A 26 11.62 -8.80 16.61
CA THR A 26 12.60 -9.88 16.48
C THR A 26 11.94 -11.23 16.24
N PHE A 27 10.80 -11.47 16.90
CA PHE A 27 10.01 -12.67 16.68
C PHE A 27 9.50 -12.76 15.24
N LEU A 28 9.01 -11.64 14.67
CA LEU A 28 8.60 -11.59 13.27
C LEU A 28 9.75 -11.87 12.30
N VAL A 29 10.92 -11.26 12.55
CA VAL A 29 12.12 -11.51 11.74
C VAL A 29 12.54 -12.99 11.83
N LEU A 30 12.44 -13.58 13.00
CA LEU A 30 12.79 -14.99 13.22
C LEU A 30 11.83 -15.92 12.48
N ILE A 31 10.53 -15.65 12.54
CA ILE A 31 9.52 -16.39 11.74
C ILE A 31 9.82 -16.23 10.26
N PHE A 32 10.05 -15.00 9.79
CA PHE A 32 10.37 -14.73 8.40
C PHE A 32 11.58 -15.53 7.92
N LEU A 33 12.68 -15.50 8.68
CA LEU A 33 13.89 -16.25 8.34
C LEU A 33 13.64 -17.77 8.37
N THR A 34 12.92 -18.27 9.37
CA THR A 34 12.60 -19.70 9.49
C THR A 34 11.79 -20.18 8.28
N VAL A 35 10.75 -19.44 7.90
CA VAL A 35 9.92 -19.77 6.73
C VAL A 35 10.76 -19.75 5.46
N ASN A 36 11.66 -18.75 5.28
CA ASN A 36 12.55 -18.72 4.12
C ASN A 36 13.51 -19.91 4.08
N ILE A 37 14.12 -20.27 5.21
CA ILE A 37 15.03 -21.42 5.30
C ILE A 37 14.30 -22.72 4.95
N ILE A 38 13.08 -22.91 5.47
CA ILE A 38 12.26 -24.07 5.16
C ILE A 38 11.97 -24.13 3.64
N ASN A 39 11.53 -23.01 3.03
CA ASN A 39 11.21 -22.97 1.61
C ASN A 39 12.43 -23.21 0.71
N ILE A 40 13.61 -22.71 1.08
CA ILE A 40 14.86 -22.97 0.37
C ILE A 40 15.18 -24.48 0.34
N ASN A 41 14.95 -25.17 1.46
CA ASN A 41 15.21 -26.61 1.54
C ASN A 41 14.13 -27.46 0.83
N LEU A 42 12.88 -26.96 0.78
CA LEU A 42 11.77 -27.69 0.14
C LEU A 42 11.76 -27.54 -1.37
N SER A 43 12.24 -26.44 -1.92
CA SER A 43 12.16 -26.17 -3.36
C SER A 43 13.44 -25.55 -3.92
N PRO A 44 14.08 -26.21 -4.89
CA PRO A 44 15.25 -25.65 -5.58
C PRO A 44 14.92 -24.43 -6.42
N TYR A 45 13.62 -24.19 -6.69
CA TYR A 45 13.16 -23.05 -7.47
C TYR A 45 12.90 -21.80 -6.61
N TYR A 46 12.92 -21.94 -5.28
CA TYR A 46 12.57 -20.82 -4.36
C TYR A 46 13.47 -19.59 -4.54
N LEU A 47 14.78 -19.77 -4.58
CA LEU A 47 15.76 -18.70 -4.82
C LEU A 47 16.11 -18.50 -6.32
N ASN A 48 15.32 -19.07 -7.22
CA ASN A 48 15.54 -18.82 -8.64
C ASN A 48 15.25 -17.35 -8.97
N TYR A 49 16.08 -16.75 -9.83
CA TYR A 49 15.92 -15.36 -10.29
C TYR A 49 14.50 -15.03 -10.77
N ASN A 50 13.89 -15.93 -11.57
CA ASN A 50 12.54 -15.69 -12.07
C ASN A 50 11.51 -15.66 -10.95
N ASN A 51 11.58 -16.57 -9.99
CA ASN A 51 10.67 -16.60 -8.86
C ASN A 51 10.82 -15.34 -7.96
N LEU A 52 12.05 -14.86 -7.78
CA LEU A 52 12.29 -13.61 -7.05
C LEU A 52 11.72 -12.39 -7.79
N MET A 53 11.84 -12.36 -9.13
CA MET A 53 11.26 -11.29 -9.94
C MET A 53 9.73 -11.32 -9.89
N ASP A 54 9.13 -12.50 -10.00
CA ASP A 54 7.66 -12.66 -9.90
C ASP A 54 7.15 -12.26 -8.51
N ALA A 55 7.85 -12.65 -7.45
CA ALA A 55 7.53 -12.23 -6.09
C ALA A 55 7.65 -10.71 -5.92
N MET A 56 8.68 -10.08 -6.51
CA MET A 56 8.84 -8.63 -6.50
C MET A 56 7.70 -7.93 -7.22
N ILE A 57 7.30 -8.40 -8.40
CA ILE A 57 6.17 -7.82 -9.16
C ILE A 57 4.88 -7.92 -8.34
N ASN A 58 4.58 -9.08 -7.79
CA ASN A 58 3.38 -9.33 -6.97
C ASN A 58 3.37 -8.52 -5.64
N PHE A 59 4.51 -8.06 -5.19
CA PHE A 59 4.61 -7.18 -4.01
C PHE A 59 4.49 -5.69 -4.38
N MET A 60 5.06 -5.29 -5.51
CA MET A 60 5.13 -3.88 -5.92
C MET A 60 3.77 -3.28 -6.25
N ASP A 61 2.81 -4.06 -6.75
CA ASP A 61 1.44 -3.58 -6.96
C ASP A 61 0.81 -3.10 -5.65
N LYS A 62 0.98 -3.88 -4.58
CA LYS A 62 0.52 -3.52 -3.22
C LYS A 62 1.35 -2.37 -2.65
N GLY A 63 2.66 -2.36 -2.94
CA GLY A 63 3.55 -1.26 -2.56
C GLY A 63 3.11 0.10 -3.11
N LEU A 64 2.58 0.14 -4.33
CA LEU A 64 2.04 1.38 -4.93
C LEU A 64 0.81 1.90 -4.18
N MET A 65 -0.02 1.02 -3.63
CA MET A 65 -1.19 1.43 -2.84
C MET A 65 -0.81 2.09 -1.52
N VAL A 66 0.37 1.77 -0.97
CA VAL A 66 0.84 2.28 0.33
C VAL A 66 0.96 3.79 0.35
N TYR A 67 1.31 4.44 -0.77
CA TYR A 67 1.45 5.90 -0.79
C TYR A 67 0.13 6.62 -0.48
N GLY A 68 -0.97 6.19 -1.08
CA GLY A 68 -2.30 6.71 -0.79
C GLY A 68 -2.74 6.39 0.64
N THR A 69 -2.62 5.13 1.05
CA THR A 69 -2.96 4.67 2.39
C THR A 69 -2.19 5.42 3.48
N MET A 70 -0.90 5.66 3.27
CA MET A 70 -0.05 6.38 4.22
C MET A 70 -0.54 7.81 4.46
N MET A 71 -1.00 8.53 3.43
CA MET A 71 -1.53 9.87 3.59
C MET A 71 -2.80 9.87 4.44
N VAL A 72 -3.69 8.91 4.23
CA VAL A 72 -4.93 8.76 5.01
C VAL A 72 -4.61 8.38 6.46
N LEU A 73 -3.65 7.48 6.67
CA LEU A 73 -3.19 7.10 8.02
C LEU A 73 -2.56 8.26 8.79
N VAL A 74 -1.81 9.14 8.11
CA VAL A 74 -1.25 10.36 8.73
C VAL A 74 -2.35 11.30 9.23
N LEU A 75 -3.51 11.33 8.57
CA LEU A 75 -4.70 12.06 9.04
C LEU A 75 -5.40 11.37 10.22
N GLY A 76 -4.96 10.18 10.63
CA GLY A 76 -5.59 9.38 11.68
C GLY A 76 -6.85 8.65 11.21
N GLU A 77 -7.05 8.55 9.89
CA GLU A 77 -8.18 7.86 9.27
C GLU A 77 -7.75 6.51 8.69
N ILE A 78 -8.72 5.62 8.48
CA ILE A 78 -8.50 4.32 7.85
C ILE A 78 -9.39 4.23 6.61
N ASP A 79 -8.76 3.97 5.45
CA ASP A 79 -9.47 3.73 4.19
C ASP A 79 -9.31 2.28 3.75
N ILE A 80 -10.40 1.53 3.81
CA ILE A 80 -10.46 0.13 3.38
C ILE A 80 -10.94 0.01 1.93
N SER A 81 -11.47 1.09 1.33
CA SER A 81 -12.07 1.08 -0.01
C SER A 81 -11.05 1.04 -1.15
N ILE A 82 -9.77 1.27 -0.89
CA ILE A 82 -8.71 1.44 -1.90
C ILE A 82 -8.71 0.32 -2.95
N ALA A 83 -8.80 -0.94 -2.50
CA ALA A 83 -8.83 -2.09 -3.42
C ALA A 83 -10.04 -2.06 -4.36
N SER A 84 -11.20 -1.63 -3.88
CA SER A 84 -12.43 -1.52 -4.67
C SER A 84 -12.39 -0.32 -5.63
N ILE A 85 -11.77 0.78 -5.22
CA ILE A 85 -11.51 1.94 -6.09
C ILE A 85 -10.63 1.53 -7.27
N ILE A 86 -9.55 0.80 -7.01
CA ILE A 86 -8.66 0.29 -8.07
C ILE A 86 -9.42 -0.65 -9.01
N THR A 87 -10.20 -1.58 -8.43
CA THR A 87 -11.02 -2.50 -9.23
C THR A 87 -11.98 -1.75 -10.13
N LEU A 88 -12.75 -0.81 -9.59
CA LEU A 88 -13.70 -0.02 -10.38
C LEU A 88 -13.00 0.81 -11.46
N SER A 89 -11.89 1.47 -11.12
CA SER A 89 -11.10 2.26 -12.06
C SER A 89 -10.58 1.40 -13.22
N ALA A 90 -10.09 0.21 -12.92
CA ALA A 90 -9.62 -0.74 -13.92
C ALA A 90 -10.75 -1.27 -14.80
N CYS A 91 -11.92 -1.57 -14.21
CA CYS A 91 -13.09 -2.04 -14.96
C CYS A 91 -13.61 -0.96 -15.93
N VAL A 92 -13.75 0.28 -15.48
CA VAL A 92 -14.20 1.38 -16.34
C VAL A 92 -13.20 1.65 -17.46
N ALA A 93 -11.89 1.67 -17.15
CA ALA A 93 -10.85 1.86 -18.16
C ALA A 93 -10.85 0.73 -19.20
N GLY A 94 -10.98 -0.52 -18.76
CA GLY A 94 -11.04 -1.68 -19.63
C GLY A 94 -12.28 -1.65 -20.51
N TRP A 95 -13.45 -1.33 -19.95
CA TRP A 95 -14.70 -1.17 -20.70
C TRP A 95 -14.57 -0.06 -21.77
N CYS A 96 -13.98 1.09 -21.42
CA CYS A 96 -13.70 2.16 -22.39
C CYS A 96 -12.78 1.67 -23.51
N GLY A 97 -11.82 0.83 -23.20
CA GLY A 97 -10.91 0.24 -24.16
C GLY A 97 -11.61 -0.69 -25.14
N GLU A 98 -12.58 -1.47 -24.69
CA GLU A 98 -13.39 -2.31 -25.58
C GLU A 98 -14.27 -1.49 -26.51
N GLN A 99 -14.63 -0.26 -26.12
CA GLN A 99 -15.31 0.70 -26.99
C GLN A 99 -14.37 1.40 -27.99
N GLY A 100 -13.08 1.04 -28.02
CA GLY A 100 -12.11 1.53 -28.99
C GLY A 100 -11.35 2.80 -28.56
N LEU A 101 -11.43 3.23 -27.29
CA LEU A 101 -10.62 4.35 -26.81
C LEU A 101 -9.13 3.98 -26.81
N PRO A 102 -8.23 4.92 -27.13
CA PRO A 102 -6.79 4.66 -27.08
C PRO A 102 -6.32 4.43 -25.63
N PHE A 103 -5.28 3.63 -25.46
CA PHE A 103 -4.74 3.24 -24.14
C PHE A 103 -4.50 4.44 -23.20
N ALA A 104 -3.90 5.53 -23.73
CA ALA A 104 -3.64 6.73 -22.95
C ALA A 104 -4.92 7.39 -22.40
N ALA A 105 -6.00 7.40 -23.19
CA ALA A 105 -7.29 7.91 -22.74
C ALA A 105 -7.88 7.03 -21.63
N CYS A 106 -7.75 5.72 -21.75
CA CYS A 106 -8.22 4.79 -20.72
C CYS A 106 -7.47 4.95 -19.41
N VAL A 107 -6.15 5.21 -19.44
CA VAL A 107 -5.37 5.55 -18.26
C VAL A 107 -5.88 6.84 -17.60
N CYS A 108 -6.16 7.89 -18.40
CA CYS A 108 -6.74 9.12 -17.88
C CYS A 108 -8.12 8.88 -17.24
N VAL A 109 -8.97 8.06 -17.86
CA VAL A 109 -10.28 7.68 -17.31
C VAL A 109 -10.11 6.93 -15.99
N ALA A 110 -9.18 5.96 -15.90
CA ALA A 110 -8.91 5.24 -14.66
C ALA A 110 -8.53 6.19 -13.52
N LEU A 111 -7.62 7.14 -13.79
CA LEU A 111 -7.17 8.13 -12.79
C LEU A 111 -8.34 9.05 -12.37
N LEU A 112 -9.18 9.46 -13.31
CA LEU A 112 -10.33 10.30 -13.04
C LEU A 112 -11.36 9.57 -12.18
N VAL A 113 -11.68 8.32 -12.49
CA VAL A 113 -12.60 7.48 -11.69
C VAL A 113 -12.04 7.30 -10.27
N GLY A 114 -10.75 6.97 -10.13
CA GLY A 114 -10.11 6.85 -8.83
C GLY A 114 -10.18 8.14 -8.02
N ALA A 115 -9.92 9.30 -8.66
CA ALA A 115 -10.02 10.61 -8.03
C ALA A 115 -11.45 10.94 -7.59
N LEU A 116 -12.45 10.61 -8.41
CA LEU A 116 -13.87 10.82 -8.07
C LEU A 116 -14.31 9.94 -6.90
N CYS A 117 -13.91 8.68 -6.87
CA CYS A 117 -14.20 7.77 -5.74
C CYS A 117 -13.55 8.27 -4.45
N GLY A 118 -12.28 8.67 -4.51
CA GLY A 118 -11.59 9.25 -3.37
C GLY A 118 -12.21 10.57 -2.89
N ALA A 119 -12.61 11.46 -3.82
CA ALA A 119 -13.32 12.69 -3.51
C ALA A 119 -14.68 12.40 -2.88
N PHE A 120 -15.40 11.40 -3.34
CA PHE A 120 -16.68 10.97 -2.76
C PHE A 120 -16.50 10.51 -1.30
N ASN A 121 -15.50 9.67 -1.01
CA ASN A 121 -15.19 9.27 0.37
C ASN A 121 -14.83 10.48 1.23
N GLY A 122 -13.94 11.34 0.74
CA GLY A 122 -13.53 12.55 1.48
C GLY A 122 -14.71 13.49 1.74
N MET A 123 -15.60 13.68 0.77
CA MET A 123 -16.80 14.50 0.93
C MET A 123 -17.75 13.94 1.99
N LEU A 124 -17.94 12.62 2.04
CA LEU A 124 -18.75 11.97 3.07
C LEU A 124 -18.18 12.21 4.47
N LEU A 125 -16.87 12.04 4.63
CA LEU A 125 -16.19 12.22 5.92
C LEU A 125 -16.20 13.68 6.39
N VAL A 126 -16.09 14.64 5.48
CA VAL A 126 -16.17 16.06 5.82
C VAL A 126 -17.60 16.47 6.15
N LYS A 127 -18.59 15.95 5.43
CA LYS A 127 -20.01 16.30 5.64
C LYS A 127 -20.60 15.66 6.90
N PHE A 128 -20.11 14.49 7.29
CA PHE A 128 -20.60 13.71 8.42
C PHE A 128 -19.44 13.36 9.36
N PRO A 129 -18.90 14.34 10.10
CA PRO A 129 -17.70 14.14 10.94
C PRO A 129 -17.92 13.19 12.11
N GLU A 130 -19.18 12.90 12.46
CA GLU A 130 -19.57 11.91 13.46
C GLU A 130 -19.38 10.46 13.00
N LEU A 131 -19.28 10.22 11.69
CA LEU A 131 -19.10 8.88 11.15
C LEU A 131 -17.63 8.45 11.21
N ASN A 132 -17.42 7.23 11.64
CA ASN A 132 -16.08 6.61 11.61
C ASN A 132 -15.67 6.34 10.16
N SER A 133 -14.45 6.75 9.77
CA SER A 133 -13.91 6.53 8.43
C SER A 133 -13.93 5.07 7.98
N THR A 134 -13.66 4.15 8.92
CA THR A 134 -13.70 2.71 8.64
C THR A 134 -15.09 2.24 8.19
N ILE A 135 -16.17 2.76 8.82
CA ILE A 135 -17.55 2.39 8.48
C ILE A 135 -17.92 2.96 7.11
N VAL A 136 -17.57 4.22 6.86
CA VAL A 136 -17.83 4.89 5.56
C VAL A 136 -17.09 4.16 4.44
N THR A 137 -15.81 3.87 4.63
CA THR A 137 -14.98 3.23 3.60
C THR A 137 -15.32 1.76 3.39
N LEU A 138 -15.81 1.05 4.41
CA LEU A 138 -16.41 -0.29 4.23
C LEU A 138 -17.69 -0.24 3.39
N GLY A 139 -18.57 0.72 3.64
CA GLY A 139 -19.79 0.90 2.85
C GLY A 139 -19.46 1.24 1.39
N THR A 140 -18.54 2.16 1.15
CA THR A 140 -18.12 2.55 -0.22
C THR A 140 -17.31 1.44 -0.90
N GLN A 141 -16.57 0.62 -0.16
CA GLN A 141 -15.91 -0.58 -0.70
C GLN A 141 -16.94 -1.53 -1.34
N ILE A 142 -18.02 -1.81 -0.65
CA ILE A 142 -19.10 -2.68 -1.16
C ILE A 142 -19.77 -2.02 -2.38
N LEU A 143 -20.07 -0.72 -2.30
CA LEU A 143 -20.68 0.05 -3.36
C LEU A 143 -19.82 0.02 -4.64
N PHE A 144 -18.55 0.41 -4.57
CA PHE A 144 -17.65 0.45 -5.73
C PHE A 144 -17.40 -0.93 -6.33
N ARG A 145 -17.32 -1.95 -5.47
CA ARG A 145 -17.17 -3.33 -5.93
C ARG A 145 -18.44 -3.82 -6.63
N GLY A 146 -19.61 -3.48 -6.10
CA GLY A 146 -20.90 -3.78 -6.74
C GLY A 146 -21.04 -3.15 -8.11
N ILE A 147 -20.66 -1.87 -8.27
CA ILE A 147 -20.66 -1.17 -9.57
C ILE A 147 -19.69 -1.87 -10.54
N ALA A 148 -18.49 -2.25 -10.07
CA ALA A 148 -17.52 -2.94 -10.91
C ALA A 148 -18.05 -4.30 -11.42
N TYR A 149 -18.74 -5.06 -10.56
CA TYR A 149 -19.39 -6.32 -10.98
C TYR A 149 -20.49 -6.11 -11.99
N MET A 150 -21.33 -5.08 -11.82
CA MET A 150 -22.37 -4.76 -12.80
C MET A 150 -21.81 -4.36 -14.18
N LEU A 151 -20.63 -3.71 -14.20
CA LEU A 151 -19.98 -3.32 -15.46
C LEU A 151 -19.33 -4.51 -16.17
N LEU A 152 -18.84 -5.50 -15.42
CA LEU A 152 -18.12 -6.65 -15.98
C LEU A 152 -19.07 -7.75 -16.49
N GLU A 153 -20.28 -7.90 -15.92
CA GLU A 153 -21.23 -8.97 -16.25
C GLU A 153 -20.57 -10.36 -16.36
N ASP A 154 -19.64 -10.67 -15.43
CA ASP A 154 -18.80 -11.90 -15.42
C ASP A 154 -17.86 -12.08 -16.62
N GLN A 155 -17.65 -11.04 -17.42
CA GLN A 155 -16.72 -11.08 -18.54
C GLN A 155 -15.32 -10.58 -18.18
N SER A 156 -14.31 -11.15 -18.84
CA SER A 156 -12.93 -10.68 -18.70
C SER A 156 -12.60 -9.64 -19.78
N LEU A 157 -12.09 -8.49 -19.35
CA LEU A 157 -11.64 -7.44 -20.25
C LEU A 157 -10.26 -7.77 -20.81
N LYS A 158 -10.13 -7.83 -22.15
CA LYS A 158 -8.91 -8.32 -22.83
C LYS A 158 -8.18 -7.26 -23.65
N THR A 159 -8.81 -6.12 -23.89
CA THR A 159 -8.40 -5.13 -24.90
C THR A 159 -6.96 -4.62 -24.72
N TYR A 160 -6.51 -4.39 -23.50
CA TYR A 160 -5.15 -3.90 -23.25
C TYR A 160 -4.24 -4.89 -22.52
N ALA A 161 -4.58 -6.18 -22.57
CA ALA A 161 -3.79 -7.21 -21.90
C ALA A 161 -2.30 -7.19 -22.30
N LYS A 162 -1.98 -6.92 -23.57
CA LYS A 162 -0.59 -6.81 -24.04
C LYS A 162 0.13 -5.58 -23.50
N GLN A 163 -0.49 -4.38 -23.57
CA GLN A 163 0.10 -3.14 -23.09
C GLN A 163 0.31 -3.17 -21.58
N LEU A 164 -0.68 -3.64 -20.83
CA LEU A 164 -0.60 -3.81 -19.39
C LEU A 164 0.43 -4.88 -18.99
N SER A 165 0.51 -5.97 -19.77
CA SER A 165 1.51 -7.00 -19.55
C SER A 165 2.93 -6.45 -19.72
N HIS A 166 3.19 -5.61 -20.72
CA HIS A 166 4.50 -4.98 -20.90
C HIS A 166 4.85 -4.02 -19.74
N LEU A 167 3.87 -3.31 -19.19
CA LEU A 167 4.09 -2.43 -18.03
C LEU A 167 4.31 -3.22 -16.74
N ALA A 168 3.55 -4.28 -16.52
CA ALA A 168 3.62 -5.08 -15.29
C ALA A 168 4.80 -6.06 -15.30
N TRP A 169 4.99 -6.80 -16.40
CA TRP A 169 5.97 -7.87 -16.52
C TRP A 169 7.20 -7.51 -17.36
N GLY A 170 7.21 -6.31 -17.98
CA GLY A 170 8.35 -5.81 -18.73
C GLY A 170 9.60 -5.73 -17.86
N LYS A 171 10.78 -5.97 -18.47
CA LYS A 171 12.06 -5.88 -17.78
C LYS A 171 12.94 -4.85 -18.46
N ILE A 172 13.53 -3.94 -17.69
CA ILE A 172 14.54 -2.99 -18.11
C ILE A 172 15.80 -3.31 -17.31
N LEU A 173 16.91 -3.54 -17.99
CA LEU A 173 18.19 -3.95 -17.37
C LEU A 173 18.06 -5.19 -16.46
N GLY A 174 17.14 -6.11 -16.79
CA GLY A 174 16.87 -7.30 -15.98
C GLY A 174 15.94 -7.10 -14.79
N LEU A 175 15.52 -5.87 -14.48
CA LEU A 175 14.61 -5.55 -13.38
C LEU A 175 13.20 -5.25 -13.89
N PRO A 176 12.13 -5.57 -13.13
CA PRO A 176 10.76 -5.26 -13.52
C PRO A 176 10.53 -3.75 -13.70
N VAL A 177 9.78 -3.37 -14.72
CA VAL A 177 9.41 -1.95 -14.97
C VAL A 177 8.67 -1.34 -13.78
N ILE A 178 7.85 -2.13 -13.10
CA ILE A 178 7.09 -1.70 -11.92
C ILE A 178 8.00 -1.23 -10.76
N LEU A 179 9.23 -1.78 -10.65
CA LEU A 179 10.20 -1.33 -9.65
C LEU A 179 10.64 0.12 -9.91
N PHE A 180 10.89 0.48 -11.17
CA PHE A 180 11.27 1.85 -11.52
C PHE A 180 10.13 2.83 -11.24
N SER A 181 8.89 2.46 -11.56
CA SER A 181 7.72 3.27 -11.22
C SER A 181 7.55 3.43 -9.71
N PHE A 182 7.80 2.37 -8.92
CA PHE A 182 7.79 2.43 -7.47
C PHE A 182 8.86 3.40 -6.93
N ILE A 183 10.10 3.32 -7.42
CA ILE A 183 11.19 4.23 -7.01
C ILE A 183 10.84 5.69 -7.36
N VAL A 184 10.37 5.95 -8.59
CA VAL A 184 9.98 7.30 -9.02
C VAL A 184 8.88 7.85 -8.12
N LEU A 185 7.84 7.07 -7.85
CA LEU A 185 6.76 7.48 -6.94
C LEU A 185 7.27 7.68 -5.51
N THR A 186 8.17 6.82 -5.00
CA THR A 186 8.79 7.02 -3.68
C THR A 186 9.46 8.39 -3.58
N VAL A 187 10.21 8.78 -4.60
CA VAL A 187 10.89 10.10 -4.64
C VAL A 187 9.87 11.23 -4.71
N ILE A 188 8.85 11.12 -5.57
CA ILE A 188 7.81 12.14 -5.71
C ILE A 188 7.04 12.32 -4.40
N PHE A 189 6.54 11.23 -3.80
CA PHE A 189 5.80 11.28 -2.54
C PHE A 189 6.68 11.71 -1.36
N GLY A 190 7.92 11.24 -1.32
CA GLY A 190 8.90 11.69 -0.34
C GLY A 190 9.13 13.20 -0.40
N PHE A 191 9.32 13.75 -1.60
CA PHE A 191 9.44 15.20 -1.80
C PHE A 191 8.15 15.93 -1.40
N LEU A 192 6.99 15.45 -1.87
CA LEU A 192 5.68 16.03 -1.59
C LEU A 192 5.41 16.13 -0.09
N ILE A 193 5.69 15.06 0.66
CA ILE A 193 5.43 15.01 2.09
C ILE A 193 6.44 15.84 2.89
N HIS A 194 7.75 15.75 2.58
CA HIS A 194 8.79 16.35 3.41
C HIS A 194 9.13 17.79 3.03
N ARG A 195 8.92 18.18 1.78
CA ARG A 195 9.39 19.47 1.25
C ARG A 195 8.29 20.46 0.86
N THR A 196 7.01 20.03 0.80
CA THR A 196 5.92 20.90 0.37
C THR A 196 5.05 21.41 1.53
N THR A 197 4.27 22.47 1.26
CA THR A 197 3.23 22.96 2.18
C THR A 197 2.13 21.94 2.41
N PHE A 198 1.87 21.10 1.40
CA PHE A 198 0.88 20.03 1.49
C PHE A 198 1.24 19.03 2.60
N GLY A 199 2.47 18.52 2.63
CA GLY A 199 2.91 17.59 3.68
C GLY A 199 2.85 18.21 5.07
N ARG A 200 3.28 19.48 5.22
CA ARG A 200 3.18 20.17 6.51
C ARG A 200 1.74 20.29 6.99
N ARG A 201 0.80 20.64 6.11
CA ARG A 201 -0.63 20.70 6.46
C ARG A 201 -1.18 19.32 6.81
N LEU A 202 -0.79 18.28 6.05
CA LEU A 202 -1.21 16.91 6.31
C LEU A 202 -0.85 16.47 7.74
N PHE A 203 0.39 16.67 8.16
CA PHE A 203 0.82 16.35 9.52
C PHE A 203 0.15 17.23 10.59
N ALA A 204 -0.02 18.51 10.31
CA ALA A 204 -0.69 19.40 11.25
C ALA A 204 -2.13 18.98 11.51
N THR A 205 -2.89 18.65 10.45
CA THR A 205 -4.28 18.17 10.56
C THR A 205 -4.36 16.82 11.27
N GLY A 206 -3.44 15.89 10.98
CA GLY A 206 -3.42 14.56 11.61
C GLY A 206 -3.09 14.62 13.12
N THR A 207 -2.30 15.61 13.54
CA THR A 207 -1.95 15.78 14.96
C THR A 207 -3.06 16.47 15.76
N ASN A 208 -3.83 17.35 15.14
CA ASN A 208 -4.90 18.09 15.80
C ASN A 208 -6.05 18.36 14.84
N ARG A 209 -7.16 17.62 14.99
CA ARG A 209 -8.38 17.78 14.17
C ARG A 209 -9.09 19.13 14.35
N THR A 210 -8.72 19.91 15.38
CA THR A 210 -9.33 21.20 15.69
C THR A 210 -8.45 22.39 15.31
N ALA A 211 -7.32 22.15 14.66
CA ALA A 211 -6.38 23.17 14.22
C ALA A 211 -6.71 23.78 12.84
#